data_8e082143fd8b8435aaf53912ef64e5eb
#
_entry.id   8e082143fd8b8435aaf53912ef64e5eb
#
_cell.length_a   1.000
_cell.length_b   1.000
_cell.length_c   1.000
_cell.angle_alpha   90.00
_cell.angle_beta   90.00
_cell.angle_gamma   90.00
#
_symmetry.space_group_name_H-M   'P 1'
#
loop_
_entity.id
_entity.type
_entity.pdbx_description
1 polymer ?
#
loop_
_entity_poly.entity_id
_entity_poly.type
_entity_poly.pdbx_seq_one_letter_code
_entity_poly.pdbx_strand_id
1 'polypeptide(L)'
;MKKLSDSRVLIAGVGGVGAYAAEMLCRAGVGRLILIDADKVTPSNINRQLPALHSTIGQAKAPLLADRFKDINPRLQVEALQIFLDENNIPHLLEELKPDFVVDAIDTVNCKCKLIENCLDRHIPIVSSMGAGAKTDIRRIRVEQIWKTTQCGLAKAVRTQLRRDGYRHRLPVVFSDEPVNREAVVEVKGERNKRSTAGTAAYITATFGNYLAWYVLEHIQ
;
A
#
# COMPACT_ATOMS: atom_id res chain seq x y z
N MET A 1 -12.70 1.02 -21.14
CA MET A 1 -13.62 1.46 -20.06
C MET A 1 -14.48 0.33 -19.49
N LYS A 2 -15.00 -0.61 -20.28
CA LYS A 2 -15.78 -1.75 -19.77
C LYS A 2 -14.96 -2.65 -18.84
N LYS A 3 -13.71 -2.89 -19.18
CA LYS A 3 -12.76 -3.70 -18.39
C LYS A 3 -12.43 -3.11 -17.00
N LEU A 4 -12.33 -1.79 -16.88
CA LEU A 4 -12.02 -1.13 -15.62
C LEU A 4 -13.21 -1.18 -14.65
N SER A 5 -14.43 -0.97 -15.15
CA SER A 5 -15.66 -1.07 -14.35
C SER A 5 -15.95 -2.49 -13.84
N ASP A 6 -15.36 -3.50 -14.44
CA ASP A 6 -15.54 -4.90 -14.04
C ASP A 6 -14.38 -5.40 -13.15
N SER A 7 -13.33 -4.60 -13.02
CA SER A 7 -12.10 -4.99 -12.30
C SER A 7 -12.22 -4.88 -10.79
N ARG A 8 -11.55 -5.80 -10.09
CA ARG A 8 -11.42 -5.85 -8.63
C ARG A 8 -10.00 -5.56 -8.23
N VAL A 9 -9.79 -4.52 -7.46
CA VAL A 9 -8.46 -4.18 -6.95
C VAL A 9 -8.44 -4.30 -5.43
N LEU A 10 -7.53 -5.10 -4.90
CA LEU A 10 -7.28 -5.23 -3.48
C LEU A 10 -6.18 -4.27 -3.07
N ILE A 11 -6.44 -3.46 -2.04
CA ILE A 11 -5.48 -2.53 -1.44
C ILE A 11 -5.14 -3.05 -0.03
N ALA A 12 -3.93 -3.55 0.13
CA ALA A 12 -3.40 -4.01 1.41
C ALA A 12 -2.66 -2.87 2.12
N GLY A 13 -3.25 -2.36 3.19
CA GLY A 13 -2.82 -1.16 3.91
C GLY A 13 -3.41 0.11 3.31
N VAL A 14 -4.27 0.80 4.06
CA VAL A 14 -4.89 2.07 3.64
C VAL A 14 -4.44 3.25 4.52
N GLY A 15 -3.14 3.28 4.80
CA GLY A 15 -2.46 4.39 5.46
C GLY A 15 -2.13 5.56 4.52
N GLY A 16 -0.94 6.16 4.72
CA GLY A 16 -0.51 7.35 3.98
C GLY A 16 -0.28 7.15 2.48
N VAL A 17 -0.08 5.92 2.02
CA VAL A 17 0.14 5.59 0.59
C VAL A 17 -1.10 4.92 -0.01
N GLY A 18 -1.56 3.82 0.60
CA GLY A 18 -2.63 3.02 0.03
C GLY A 18 -3.97 3.74 -0.05
N ALA A 19 -4.27 4.65 0.89
CA ALA A 19 -5.50 5.45 0.84
C ALA A 19 -5.56 6.36 -0.39
N TYR A 20 -4.43 7.00 -0.76
CA TYR A 20 -4.36 7.80 -1.98
C TYR A 20 -4.45 6.94 -3.24
N ALA A 21 -3.78 5.78 -3.27
CA ALA A 21 -3.91 4.84 -4.38
C ALA A 21 -5.38 4.42 -4.58
N ALA A 22 -6.06 4.03 -3.50
CA ALA A 22 -7.45 3.63 -3.52
C ALA A 22 -8.39 4.75 -4.01
N GLU A 23 -8.19 5.99 -3.55
CA GLU A 23 -9.00 7.13 -4.02
C GLU A 23 -8.80 7.39 -5.51
N MET A 24 -7.57 7.35 -6.03
CA MET A 24 -7.31 7.54 -7.45
C MET A 24 -7.98 6.44 -8.30
N LEU A 25 -7.94 5.18 -7.86
CA LEU A 25 -8.61 4.07 -8.53
C LEU A 25 -10.16 4.21 -8.48
N CYS A 26 -10.71 4.66 -7.35
CA CYS A 26 -12.12 4.98 -7.20
C CYS A 26 -12.56 6.05 -8.22
N ARG A 27 -11.82 7.15 -8.33
CA ARG A 27 -12.07 8.25 -9.24
C ARG A 27 -11.89 7.86 -10.71
N ALA A 28 -10.98 6.94 -11.00
CA ALA A 28 -10.76 6.41 -12.34
C ALA A 28 -11.87 5.46 -12.81
N GLY A 29 -12.75 4.98 -11.91
CA GLY A 29 -13.88 4.14 -12.25
C GLY A 29 -13.61 2.63 -12.18
N VAL A 30 -12.65 2.19 -11.34
CA VAL A 30 -12.51 0.78 -10.96
C VAL A 30 -13.85 0.29 -10.37
N GLY A 31 -14.32 -0.89 -10.78
CA GLY A 31 -15.65 -1.37 -10.39
C GLY A 31 -15.74 -1.87 -8.96
N ARG A 32 -14.68 -2.48 -8.42
CA ARG A 32 -14.65 -2.97 -7.04
C ARG A 32 -13.30 -2.70 -6.38
N LEU A 33 -13.35 -2.13 -5.18
CA LEU A 33 -12.20 -1.98 -4.29
C LEU A 33 -12.37 -2.85 -3.04
N ILE A 34 -11.31 -3.55 -2.67
CA ILE A 34 -11.22 -4.32 -1.43
C ILE A 34 -10.15 -3.66 -0.58
N LEU A 35 -10.56 -3.06 0.53
CA LEU A 35 -9.67 -2.30 1.42
C LEU A 35 -9.37 -3.13 2.66
N ILE A 36 -8.10 -3.41 2.91
CA ILE A 36 -7.68 -4.20 4.08
C ILE A 36 -6.74 -3.38 4.94
N ASP A 37 -7.14 -3.08 6.17
CA ASP A 37 -6.32 -2.40 7.18
C ASP A 37 -6.87 -2.68 8.58
N ALA A 38 -6.02 -3.11 9.50
CA ALA A 38 -6.43 -3.42 10.88
C ALA A 38 -6.55 -2.18 11.76
N ASP A 39 -5.94 -1.08 11.35
CA ASP A 39 -5.71 0.08 12.21
C ASP A 39 -6.93 0.98 12.33
N LYS A 40 -6.92 1.71 13.46
CA LYS A 40 -7.75 2.90 13.67
C LYS A 40 -6.93 4.16 13.42
N VAL A 41 -7.63 5.26 13.16
CA VAL A 41 -7.03 6.59 13.03
C VAL A 41 -6.47 7.03 14.38
N THR A 42 -5.22 7.51 14.36
CA THR A 42 -4.55 8.10 15.52
C THR A 42 -4.14 9.55 15.23
N PRO A 43 -3.92 10.40 16.27
CA PRO A 43 -3.46 11.78 16.05
C PRO A 43 -2.19 11.89 15.21
N SER A 44 -1.28 10.92 15.32
CA SER A 44 -0.02 10.85 14.55
C SER A 44 -0.22 10.57 13.06
N ASN A 45 -1.42 10.23 12.62
CA ASN A 45 -1.74 9.98 11.22
C ASN A 45 -2.17 11.24 10.46
N ILE A 46 -2.62 12.29 11.18
CA ILE A 46 -3.24 13.49 10.59
C ILE A 46 -2.33 14.19 9.58
N ASN A 47 -1.02 14.15 9.79
CA ASN A 47 -0.07 14.83 8.93
C ASN A 47 0.04 14.24 7.51
N ARG A 48 -0.47 13.00 7.25
CA ARG A 48 -0.25 12.33 5.95
C ARG A 48 -1.28 11.32 5.51
N GLN A 49 -2.20 10.88 6.37
CA GLN A 49 -3.16 9.84 6.00
C GLN A 49 -4.52 10.44 5.65
N LEU A 50 -5.03 10.11 4.48
CA LEU A 50 -6.28 10.64 3.93
C LEU A 50 -7.51 10.48 4.86
N PRO A 51 -7.71 9.33 5.57
CA PRO A 51 -8.84 9.15 6.48
C PRO A 51 -8.67 9.90 7.83
N ALA A 52 -7.47 10.45 8.10
CA ALA A 52 -7.14 10.98 9.41
C ALA A 52 -7.50 12.46 9.55
N LEU A 53 -8.60 12.72 10.25
CA LEU A 53 -9.10 14.03 10.67
C LEU A 53 -9.28 14.02 12.18
N HIS A 54 -9.37 15.21 12.80
CA HIS A 54 -9.70 15.30 14.23
C HIS A 54 -11.02 14.58 14.56
N SER A 55 -12.02 14.68 13.68
CA SER A 55 -13.33 14.05 13.83
C SER A 55 -13.33 12.52 13.63
N THR A 56 -12.27 11.95 13.03
CA THR A 56 -12.21 10.52 12.74
C THR A 56 -11.26 9.74 13.66
N ILE A 57 -10.59 10.41 14.62
CA ILE A 57 -9.71 9.74 15.59
C ILE A 57 -10.46 8.62 16.31
N GLY A 58 -9.84 7.44 16.39
CA GLY A 58 -10.40 6.23 16.99
C GLY A 58 -11.27 5.37 16.08
N GLN A 59 -11.65 5.86 14.89
CA GLN A 59 -12.43 5.11 13.92
C GLN A 59 -11.53 4.22 13.05
N ALA A 60 -12.09 3.11 12.56
CA ALA A 60 -11.37 2.19 11.68
C ALA A 60 -11.12 2.82 10.30
N LYS A 61 -9.89 2.69 9.77
CA LYS A 61 -9.48 3.36 8.52
C LYS A 61 -10.23 2.83 7.28
N ALA A 62 -10.34 1.51 7.14
CA ALA A 62 -10.93 0.91 5.94
C ALA A 62 -12.43 1.25 5.79
N PRO A 63 -13.30 1.16 6.80
CA PRO A 63 -14.68 1.60 6.72
C PRO A 63 -14.83 3.10 6.39
N LEU A 64 -14.05 3.98 7.04
CA LEU A 64 -14.06 5.42 6.75
C LEU A 64 -13.81 5.73 5.27
N LEU A 65 -12.82 5.04 4.69
CA LEU A 65 -12.51 5.21 3.27
C LEU A 65 -13.59 4.61 2.37
N ALA A 66 -14.21 3.50 2.78
CA ALA A 66 -15.31 2.91 2.01
C ALA A 66 -16.49 3.88 1.90
N ASP A 67 -16.87 4.55 2.99
CA ASP A 67 -17.93 5.55 2.98
C ASP A 67 -17.56 6.75 2.11
N ARG A 68 -16.33 7.26 2.23
CA ARG A 68 -15.81 8.32 1.38
C ARG A 68 -15.84 7.94 -0.11
N PHE A 69 -15.44 6.73 -0.47
CA PHE A 69 -15.38 6.30 -1.86
C PHE A 69 -16.76 6.05 -2.47
N LYS A 70 -17.74 5.63 -1.68
CA LYS A 70 -19.15 5.56 -2.12
C LYS A 70 -19.73 6.94 -2.42
N ASP A 71 -19.34 7.98 -1.66
CA ASP A 71 -19.75 9.36 -1.93
C ASP A 71 -19.07 9.92 -3.20
N ILE A 72 -17.81 9.55 -3.47
CA ILE A 72 -17.10 9.92 -4.71
C ILE A 72 -17.70 9.20 -5.93
N ASN A 73 -17.94 7.89 -5.81
CA ASN A 73 -18.45 7.06 -6.89
C ASN A 73 -19.56 6.11 -6.37
N PRO A 74 -20.84 6.50 -6.44
CA PRO A 74 -21.95 5.68 -5.94
C PRO A 74 -22.10 4.31 -6.60
N ARG A 75 -21.48 4.08 -7.77
CA ARG A 75 -21.49 2.78 -8.46
C ARG A 75 -20.39 1.84 -8.02
N LEU A 76 -19.39 2.34 -7.29
CA LEU A 76 -18.28 1.56 -6.81
C LEU A 76 -18.74 0.53 -5.75
N GLN A 77 -18.36 -0.71 -5.95
CA GLN A 77 -18.47 -1.73 -4.90
C GLN A 77 -17.24 -1.65 -4.00
N VAL A 78 -17.44 -1.32 -2.73
CA VAL A 78 -16.33 -1.27 -1.75
C VAL A 78 -16.56 -2.29 -0.67
N GLU A 79 -15.57 -3.13 -0.47
CA GLU A 79 -15.49 -4.07 0.65
C GLU A 79 -14.37 -3.61 1.59
N ALA A 80 -14.71 -3.35 2.86
CA ALA A 80 -13.79 -2.86 3.87
C ALA A 80 -13.58 -3.91 4.96
N LEU A 81 -12.36 -4.43 5.05
CA LEU A 81 -11.99 -5.48 5.99
C LEU A 81 -11.04 -4.91 7.04
N GLN A 82 -11.52 -4.81 8.29
CA GLN A 82 -10.70 -4.39 9.43
C GLN A 82 -9.96 -5.59 10.00
N ILE A 83 -8.98 -6.11 9.29
CA ILE A 83 -8.19 -7.28 9.68
C ILE A 83 -6.70 -7.03 9.52
N PHE A 84 -5.89 -7.69 10.34
CA PHE A 84 -4.44 -7.72 10.19
C PHE A 84 -4.08 -8.87 9.24
N LEU A 85 -3.33 -8.55 8.17
CA LEU A 85 -2.84 -9.55 7.22
C LEU A 85 -1.65 -10.31 7.80
N ASP A 86 -1.71 -11.61 7.76
CA ASP A 86 -0.63 -12.51 8.16
C ASP A 86 -0.52 -13.75 7.26
N GLU A 87 0.46 -14.59 7.51
CA GLU A 87 0.71 -15.79 6.71
C GLU A 87 -0.43 -16.81 6.72
N ASN A 88 -1.29 -16.77 7.75
CA ASN A 88 -2.39 -17.74 7.91
C ASN A 88 -3.62 -17.31 7.09
N ASN A 89 -3.92 -16.00 7.03
CA ASN A 89 -5.14 -15.51 6.39
C ASN A 89 -4.96 -15.04 4.95
N ILE A 90 -3.76 -14.60 4.55
CA ILE A 90 -3.49 -14.12 3.19
C ILE A 90 -3.89 -15.14 2.10
N PRO A 91 -3.51 -16.45 2.19
CA PRO A 91 -3.86 -17.42 1.15
C PRO A 91 -5.38 -17.56 0.94
N HIS A 92 -6.12 -17.64 2.04
CA HIS A 92 -7.57 -17.79 2.02
C HIS A 92 -8.28 -16.54 1.48
N LEU A 93 -7.84 -15.36 1.93
CA LEU A 93 -8.40 -14.09 1.45
C LEU A 93 -8.20 -13.89 -0.05
N LEU A 94 -7.04 -14.22 -0.60
CA LEU A 94 -6.80 -14.10 -2.03
C LEU A 94 -7.66 -15.09 -2.84
N GLU A 95 -7.90 -16.29 -2.32
CA GLU A 95 -8.76 -17.29 -2.93
C GLU A 95 -10.24 -16.90 -2.91
N GLU A 96 -10.72 -16.33 -1.81
CA GLU A 96 -12.10 -15.89 -1.63
C GLU A 96 -12.41 -14.62 -2.43
N LEU A 97 -11.57 -13.59 -2.30
CA LEU A 97 -11.79 -12.26 -2.86
C LEU A 97 -11.48 -12.17 -4.35
N LYS A 98 -10.61 -13.05 -4.86
CA LYS A 98 -10.20 -13.16 -6.27
C LYS A 98 -9.89 -11.80 -6.92
N PRO A 99 -8.94 -11.02 -6.39
CA PRO A 99 -8.60 -9.74 -6.97
C PRO A 99 -7.96 -9.91 -8.35
N ASP A 100 -8.29 -9.02 -9.29
CA ASP A 100 -7.64 -8.95 -10.60
C ASP A 100 -6.28 -8.25 -10.50
N PHE A 101 -6.09 -7.42 -9.45
CA PHE A 101 -4.85 -6.73 -9.15
C PHE A 101 -4.70 -6.47 -7.66
N VAL A 102 -3.46 -6.52 -7.15
CA VAL A 102 -3.14 -6.21 -5.75
C VAL A 102 -2.22 -5.00 -5.66
N VAL A 103 -2.58 -4.04 -4.83
CA VAL A 103 -1.73 -2.92 -4.39
C VAL A 103 -1.27 -3.21 -2.97
N ASP A 104 0.02 -3.41 -2.81
CA ASP A 104 0.63 -3.61 -1.50
C ASP A 104 1.22 -2.31 -0.97
N ALA A 105 0.61 -1.76 0.07
CA ALA A 105 1.07 -0.59 0.80
C ALA A 105 1.33 -0.89 2.30
N ILE A 106 1.62 -2.16 2.63
CA ILE A 106 1.98 -2.61 3.97
C ILE A 106 3.41 -2.14 4.29
N ASP A 107 3.67 -1.73 5.53
CA ASP A 107 5.01 -1.34 6.00
C ASP A 107 5.75 -2.45 6.78
N THR A 108 5.04 -3.49 7.21
CA THR A 108 5.60 -4.64 7.94
C THR A 108 6.19 -5.66 6.97
N VAL A 109 7.52 -5.87 7.04
CA VAL A 109 8.28 -6.70 6.08
C VAL A 109 7.72 -8.11 5.93
N ASN A 110 7.42 -8.79 7.04
CA ASN A 110 6.95 -10.18 6.99
C ASN A 110 5.62 -10.30 6.24
N CYS A 111 4.60 -9.55 6.66
CA CYS A 111 3.28 -9.56 6.04
C CYS A 111 3.34 -9.16 4.55
N LYS A 112 4.14 -8.11 4.25
CA LYS A 112 4.41 -7.66 2.88
C LYS A 112 5.00 -8.78 2.02
N CYS A 113 6.04 -9.47 2.49
CA CYS A 113 6.67 -10.56 1.73
C CYS A 113 5.68 -11.72 1.53
N LYS A 114 4.91 -12.10 2.57
CA LYS A 114 3.91 -13.16 2.44
C LYS A 114 2.81 -12.81 1.44
N LEU A 115 2.35 -11.57 1.40
CA LEU A 115 1.39 -11.12 0.38
C LEU A 115 1.99 -11.20 -1.02
N ILE A 116 3.22 -10.71 -1.20
CA ILE A 116 3.93 -10.75 -2.49
C ILE A 116 4.12 -12.20 -2.96
N GLU A 117 4.63 -13.09 -2.12
CA GLU A 117 4.85 -14.51 -2.40
C GLU A 117 3.54 -15.17 -2.87
N ASN A 118 2.46 -14.99 -2.11
CA ASN A 118 1.15 -15.56 -2.43
C ASN A 118 0.56 -15.02 -3.74
N CYS A 119 0.79 -13.75 -4.07
CA CYS A 119 0.38 -13.19 -5.37
C CYS A 119 1.20 -13.77 -6.51
N LEU A 120 2.53 -13.92 -6.34
CA LEU A 120 3.41 -14.49 -7.36
C LEU A 120 3.06 -15.96 -7.64
N ASP A 121 2.85 -16.76 -6.60
CA ASP A 121 2.49 -18.18 -6.74
C ASP A 121 1.14 -18.40 -7.45
N ARG A 122 0.20 -17.45 -7.29
CA ARG A 122 -1.12 -17.49 -7.91
C ARG A 122 -1.21 -16.71 -9.21
N HIS A 123 -0.09 -16.15 -9.68
CA HIS A 123 -0.04 -15.28 -10.86
C HIS A 123 -1.00 -14.08 -10.79
N ILE A 124 -1.27 -13.57 -9.58
CA ILE A 124 -2.06 -12.37 -9.38
C ILE A 124 -1.15 -11.16 -9.59
N PRO A 125 -1.47 -10.24 -10.52
CA PRO A 125 -0.70 -9.02 -10.72
C PRO A 125 -0.62 -8.19 -9.43
N ILE A 126 0.60 -7.74 -9.09
CA ILE A 126 0.86 -6.96 -7.88
C ILE A 126 1.83 -5.82 -8.14
N VAL A 127 1.59 -4.66 -7.53
CA VAL A 127 2.55 -3.58 -7.38
C VAL A 127 2.72 -3.23 -5.91
N SER A 128 3.96 -3.02 -5.46
CA SER A 128 4.26 -2.83 -4.04
C SER A 128 4.88 -1.46 -3.78
N SER A 129 4.43 -0.76 -2.73
CA SER A 129 5.08 0.45 -2.23
C SER A 129 6.28 0.12 -1.38
N MET A 130 7.39 0.79 -1.62
CA MET A 130 8.53 0.77 -0.72
C MET A 130 8.44 1.93 0.29
N GLY A 131 9.49 2.15 1.08
CA GLY A 131 9.48 3.16 2.13
C GLY A 131 9.39 4.59 1.60
N ALA A 132 8.37 5.33 2.01
CA ALA A 132 8.16 6.74 1.71
C ALA A 132 8.68 7.70 2.81
N GLY A 133 9.07 7.17 3.96
CA GLY A 133 9.60 7.97 5.08
C GLY A 133 10.98 8.56 4.82
N ALA A 134 11.27 9.72 5.44
CA ALA A 134 12.53 10.48 5.29
C ALA A 134 12.88 10.83 3.83
N LYS A 135 11.87 11.11 3.03
CA LYS A 135 11.96 11.56 1.64
C LYS A 135 11.29 12.89 1.46
N THR A 136 11.84 13.73 0.58
CA THR A 136 11.36 15.09 0.31
C THR A 136 11.32 15.44 -1.19
N ASP A 137 12.06 14.75 -2.03
CA ASP A 137 12.14 15.03 -3.46
C ASP A 137 11.23 14.11 -4.27
N ILE A 138 10.07 14.62 -4.69
CA ILE A 138 9.09 13.90 -5.53
C ILE A 138 9.67 13.47 -6.88
N ARG A 139 10.65 14.17 -7.43
CA ARG A 139 11.28 13.88 -8.73
C ARG A 139 12.07 12.57 -8.71
N ARG A 140 12.40 12.07 -7.52
CA ARG A 140 13.13 10.82 -7.31
C ARG A 140 12.23 9.62 -7.06
N ILE A 141 10.91 9.82 -7.10
CA ILE A 141 9.93 8.73 -6.98
C ILE A 141 9.67 8.14 -8.36
N ARG A 142 9.73 6.82 -8.48
CA ARG A 142 9.48 6.12 -9.73
C ARG A 142 9.06 4.66 -9.51
N VAL A 143 8.54 4.04 -10.56
CA VAL A 143 8.34 2.60 -10.62
C VAL A 143 9.60 1.92 -11.15
N GLU A 144 10.04 0.87 -10.50
CA GLU A 144 11.19 0.06 -10.90
C GLU A 144 11.01 -1.40 -10.43
N GLN A 145 11.83 -2.29 -10.93
CA GLN A 145 11.92 -3.65 -10.39
C GLN A 145 12.56 -3.65 -9.01
N ILE A 146 12.03 -4.43 -8.07
CA ILE A 146 12.54 -4.49 -6.69
C ILE A 146 14.05 -4.73 -6.64
N TRP A 147 14.59 -5.53 -7.58
CA TRP A 147 16.00 -5.89 -7.64
C TRP A 147 16.94 -4.76 -8.04
N LYS A 148 16.41 -3.69 -8.64
CA LYS A 148 17.16 -2.50 -9.06
C LYS A 148 17.01 -1.32 -8.09
N THR A 149 16.26 -1.49 -7.01
CA THR A 149 16.05 -0.41 -6.03
C THR A 149 17.28 -0.14 -5.19
N THR A 150 17.50 1.13 -4.87
CA THR A 150 18.60 1.64 -4.06
C THR A 150 18.08 2.57 -2.96
N GLN A 151 18.90 2.96 -2.00
CA GLN A 151 18.60 4.00 -0.99
C GLN A 151 17.27 3.82 -0.20
N CYS A 152 16.77 2.58 -0.08
CA CYS A 152 15.54 2.29 0.65
C CYS A 152 15.73 1.07 1.57
N GLY A 153 15.64 1.29 2.88
CA GLY A 153 15.80 0.24 3.90
C GLY A 153 14.73 -0.85 3.79
N LEU A 154 13.47 -0.46 3.58
CA LEU A 154 12.37 -1.41 3.39
C LEU A 154 12.59 -2.28 2.16
N ALA A 155 12.95 -1.68 1.01
CA ALA A 155 13.24 -2.43 -0.21
C ALA A 155 14.41 -3.42 -0.02
N LYS A 156 15.44 -3.02 0.73
CA LYS A 156 16.57 -3.92 1.08
C LYS A 156 16.08 -5.12 1.91
N ALA A 157 15.27 -4.87 2.92
CA ALA A 157 14.73 -5.93 3.78
C ALA A 157 13.83 -6.90 2.99
N VAL A 158 12.93 -6.37 2.16
CA VAL A 158 12.05 -7.17 1.28
C VAL A 158 12.88 -8.02 0.31
N ARG A 159 13.89 -7.45 -0.38
CA ARG A 159 14.78 -8.23 -1.26
C ARG A 159 15.50 -9.35 -0.52
N THR A 160 15.96 -9.09 0.70
CA THR A 160 16.67 -10.08 1.51
C THR A 160 15.74 -11.23 1.87
N GLN A 161 14.52 -10.92 2.31
CA GLN A 161 13.52 -11.92 2.68
C GLN A 161 13.12 -12.77 1.46
N LEU A 162 12.70 -12.14 0.37
CA LEU A 162 12.27 -12.83 -0.85
C LEU A 162 13.38 -13.74 -1.41
N ARG A 163 14.65 -13.31 -1.36
CA ARG A 163 15.78 -14.17 -1.78
C ARG A 163 15.94 -15.39 -0.88
N ARG A 164 15.80 -15.22 0.42
CA ARG A 164 15.87 -16.32 1.41
C ARG A 164 14.76 -17.33 1.18
N ASP A 165 13.57 -16.86 0.82
CA ASP A 165 12.39 -17.69 0.60
C ASP A 165 12.32 -18.22 -0.86
N GLY A 166 13.38 -18.01 -1.67
CA GLY A 166 13.52 -18.58 -3.01
C GLY A 166 12.90 -17.75 -4.15
N TYR A 167 12.29 -16.62 -3.85
CA TYR A 167 11.63 -15.76 -4.85
C TYR A 167 12.62 -14.82 -5.53
N ARG A 168 12.65 -14.88 -6.86
CA ARG A 168 13.47 -14.00 -7.72
C ARG A 168 12.67 -13.43 -8.89
N HIS A 169 11.36 -13.52 -8.80
CA HIS A 169 10.43 -13.07 -9.82
C HIS A 169 10.49 -11.55 -10.03
N ARG A 170 9.99 -11.12 -11.17
CA ARG A 170 9.78 -9.72 -11.47
C ARG A 170 8.72 -9.15 -10.52
N LEU A 171 9.05 -8.09 -9.81
CA LEU A 171 8.16 -7.39 -8.89
C LEU A 171 8.29 -5.88 -9.10
N PRO A 172 7.29 -5.23 -9.70
CA PRO A 172 7.25 -3.78 -9.82
C PRO A 172 7.00 -3.14 -8.45
N VAL A 173 7.78 -2.10 -8.16
CA VAL A 173 7.66 -1.37 -6.90
C VAL A 173 7.74 0.13 -7.12
N VAL A 174 6.98 0.90 -6.35
CA VAL A 174 7.15 2.35 -6.23
C VAL A 174 8.17 2.63 -5.14
N PHE A 175 9.23 3.35 -5.47
CA PHE A 175 10.28 3.70 -4.52
C PHE A 175 10.91 5.06 -4.85
N SER A 176 11.69 5.61 -3.92
CA SER A 176 12.54 6.76 -4.16
C SER A 176 14.01 6.38 -3.97
N ASP A 177 14.87 6.80 -4.89
CA ASP A 177 16.32 6.66 -4.79
C ASP A 177 17.00 7.83 -4.06
N GLU A 178 16.20 8.72 -3.47
CA GLU A 178 16.70 9.77 -2.60
C GLU A 178 17.49 9.17 -1.43
N PRO A 179 18.70 9.64 -1.12
CA PRO A 179 19.42 9.22 0.09
C PRO A 179 18.60 9.48 1.34
N VAL A 180 18.60 8.53 2.27
CA VAL A 180 17.88 8.70 3.54
C VAL A 180 18.56 9.77 4.39
N ASN A 181 17.83 10.83 4.73
CA ASN A 181 18.29 11.76 5.78
C ASN A 181 18.19 11.05 7.14
N ARG A 182 19.35 10.72 7.72
CA ARG A 182 19.44 9.99 8.99
C ARG A 182 18.90 10.81 10.18
N GLU A 183 18.97 12.13 10.11
CA GLU A 183 18.45 13.03 11.15
C GLU A 183 16.91 13.02 11.22
N ALA A 184 16.25 12.66 10.12
CA ALA A 184 14.79 12.53 10.06
C ALA A 184 14.27 11.17 10.60
N VAL A 185 15.16 10.28 11.03
CA VAL A 185 14.80 8.95 11.56
C VAL A 185 14.90 8.96 13.07
N VAL A 186 13.78 8.76 13.75
CA VAL A 186 13.69 8.69 15.21
C VAL A 186 13.46 7.24 15.63
N GLU A 187 14.26 6.74 16.58
CA GLU A 187 14.00 5.42 17.19
C GLU A 187 12.72 5.47 18.03
N VAL A 188 11.85 4.49 17.82
CA VAL A 188 10.59 4.35 18.58
C VAL A 188 10.69 3.12 19.47
N LYS A 189 10.52 3.32 20.79
CA LYS A 189 10.42 2.24 21.77
C LYS A 189 8.94 1.96 22.03
N GLY A 190 8.53 0.69 21.87
CA GLY A 190 7.20 0.24 22.31
C GLY A 190 6.14 0.03 21.22
N GLU A 191 6.39 0.31 19.96
CA GLU A 191 5.49 -0.08 18.86
C GLU A 191 5.78 -1.51 18.38
N ARG A 192 4.72 -2.30 18.23
CA ARG A 192 4.80 -3.69 17.76
C ARG A 192 5.36 -3.71 16.34
N ASN A 193 6.51 -4.35 16.15
CA ASN A 193 7.19 -4.52 14.85
C ASN A 193 7.81 -3.26 14.21
N LYS A 194 7.91 -2.14 14.91
CA LYS A 194 8.57 -0.90 14.44
C LYS A 194 9.78 -0.54 15.31
N ARG A 195 10.98 -0.53 14.72
CA ARG A 195 12.22 -0.12 15.41
C ARG A 195 12.51 1.38 15.28
N SER A 196 11.97 2.02 14.26
CA SER A 196 12.18 3.45 13.99
C SER A 196 11.00 4.02 13.23
N THR A 197 10.72 5.29 13.43
CA THR A 197 9.80 6.08 12.62
C THR A 197 10.58 7.16 11.90
N ALA A 198 10.21 7.45 10.67
CA ALA A 198 10.79 8.53 9.90
C ALA A 198 9.72 9.61 9.69
N GLY A 199 10.12 10.86 9.82
CA GLY A 199 9.26 11.97 9.41
C GLY A 199 8.79 11.75 7.97
N THR A 200 7.53 11.97 7.71
CA THR A 200 6.94 11.69 6.39
C THR A 200 6.07 12.87 5.96
N ALA A 201 6.39 13.45 4.81
CA ALA A 201 5.60 14.53 4.22
C ALA A 201 4.40 13.97 3.46
N ALA A 202 3.24 14.61 3.61
CA ALA A 202 1.98 14.17 3.00
C ALA A 202 2.07 14.06 1.46
N TYR A 203 2.71 15.03 0.82
CA TYR A 203 2.86 15.04 -0.64
C TYR A 203 3.72 13.88 -1.16
N ILE A 204 4.68 13.40 -0.37
CA ILE A 204 5.49 12.22 -0.73
C ILE A 204 4.63 10.96 -0.72
N THR A 205 3.89 10.72 0.37
CA THR A 205 3.02 9.54 0.46
C THR A 205 1.90 9.58 -0.57
N ALA A 206 1.32 10.74 -0.82
CA ALA A 206 0.33 10.93 -1.88
C ALA A 206 0.90 10.61 -3.26
N THR A 207 2.13 11.07 -3.56
CA THR A 207 2.80 10.78 -4.82
C THR A 207 3.08 9.28 -4.99
N PHE A 208 3.53 8.58 -3.94
CA PHE A 208 3.65 7.12 -3.98
C PHE A 208 2.31 6.46 -4.31
N GLY A 209 1.23 6.89 -3.66
CA GLY A 209 -0.13 6.39 -3.93
C GLY A 209 -0.56 6.64 -5.38
N ASN A 210 -0.29 7.82 -5.92
CA ASN A 210 -0.60 8.17 -7.32
C ASN A 210 0.18 7.29 -8.31
N TYR A 211 1.45 7.00 -8.06
CA TYR A 211 2.24 6.08 -8.90
C TYR A 211 1.72 4.65 -8.84
N LEU A 212 1.27 4.18 -7.67
CA LEU A 212 0.64 2.86 -7.54
C LEU A 212 -0.66 2.79 -8.37
N ALA A 213 -1.52 3.79 -8.23
CA ALA A 213 -2.77 3.86 -8.98
C ALA A 213 -2.52 3.93 -10.49
N TRP A 214 -1.61 4.81 -10.93
CA TRP A 214 -1.21 4.87 -12.32
C TRP A 214 -0.74 3.51 -12.85
N TYR A 215 0.13 2.83 -12.10
CA TYR A 215 0.64 1.52 -12.51
C TYR A 215 -0.48 0.48 -12.67
N VAL A 216 -1.44 0.46 -11.74
CA VAL A 216 -2.62 -0.42 -11.85
C VAL A 216 -3.41 -0.11 -13.11
N LEU A 217 -3.72 1.17 -13.38
CA LEU A 217 -4.53 1.59 -14.53
C LEU A 217 -3.89 1.25 -15.88
N GLU A 218 -2.55 1.29 -15.95
CA GLU A 218 -1.79 0.92 -17.17
C GLU A 218 -1.71 -0.60 -17.38
N HIS A 219 -1.86 -1.42 -16.33
CA HIS A 219 -1.58 -2.86 -16.38
C HIS A 219 -2.79 -3.75 -16.05
N ILE A 220 -3.89 -3.17 -15.59
CA ILE A 220 -5.11 -3.94 -15.34
C ILE A 220 -5.77 -4.29 -16.68
N GLN A 221 -5.93 -5.58 -16.92
CA GLN A 221 -6.42 -6.10 -18.20
C GLN A 221 -7.79 -6.74 -18.04
#